data_9a2d92b3ab7388c8616df2c4168df5bd
#
_entry.id   9a2d92b3ab7388c8616df2c4168df5bd
#
_cell.length_a   1.000
_cell.length_b   1.000
_cell.length_c   1.000
_cell.angle_alpha   90.00
_cell.angle_beta   90.00
_cell.angle_gamma   90.00
#
_symmetry.space_group_name_H-M   'P 1'
#
loop_
_entity.id
_entity.type
_entity.pdbx_description
1 polymer ?
#
loop_
_entity_poly.entity_id
_entity_poly.type
_entity_poly.pdbx_seq_one_letter_code
_entity_poly.pdbx_strand_id
1 'polypeptide(L)' 'VDNKFNKEWKQASFEIWELPNLNRLQKAAFIGSLADDPSQSANLLAEAKKLNDAQAPK' A
#
# COMPACT_ATOMS: atom_id res chain seq x y z
N VAL A 1 -19.53 -13.83 0.33
CA VAL A 1 -18.67 -12.70 0.64
C VAL A 1 -18.50 -11.81 -0.57
N ASP A 2 -18.70 -10.55 -0.35
CA ASP A 2 -18.51 -9.60 -1.39
C ASP A 2 -17.01 -9.32 -1.61
N ASN A 3 -16.57 -9.47 -2.86
CA ASN A 3 -15.17 -9.27 -3.19
C ASN A 3 -14.95 -7.97 -3.96
N LYS A 4 -15.82 -7.02 -3.75
CA LYS A 4 -15.74 -5.76 -4.47
C LYS A 4 -14.36 -5.13 -4.37
N PHE A 5 -13.77 -5.15 -3.18
CA PHE A 5 -12.45 -4.56 -2.96
C PHE A 5 -11.32 -5.56 -2.97
N ASN A 6 -11.63 -6.81 -3.24
CA ASN A 6 -10.65 -7.87 -3.12
C ASN A 6 -9.47 -7.69 -4.10
N LYS A 7 -9.76 -7.38 -5.34
CA LYS A 7 -8.72 -7.16 -6.33
C LYS A 7 -7.93 -5.89 -6.03
N GLU A 8 -8.65 -4.85 -5.59
CA GLU A 8 -8.02 -3.56 -5.36
C GLU A 8 -7.02 -3.62 -4.23
N TRP A 9 -7.40 -4.22 -3.11
CA TRP A 9 -6.47 -4.28 -1.99
C TRP A 9 -5.29 -5.21 -2.29
N LYS A 10 -5.51 -6.28 -3.04
CA LYS A 10 -4.42 -7.16 -3.43
C LYS A 10 -3.44 -6.45 -4.34
N GLN A 11 -3.97 -5.71 -5.31
CA GLN A 11 -3.12 -4.95 -6.22
C GLN A 11 -2.36 -3.88 -5.45
N ALA A 12 -3.04 -3.17 -4.57
CA ALA A 12 -2.40 -2.12 -3.77
C ALA A 12 -1.31 -2.71 -2.88
N SER A 13 -1.58 -3.83 -2.23
CA SER A 13 -0.58 -4.52 -1.41
C SER A 13 0.64 -4.88 -2.23
N PHE A 14 0.41 -5.44 -3.41
CA PHE A 14 1.51 -5.84 -4.28
C PHE A 14 2.34 -4.63 -4.69
N GLU A 15 1.69 -3.54 -5.07
CA GLU A 15 2.42 -2.33 -5.47
C GLU A 15 3.19 -1.72 -4.31
N ILE A 16 2.60 -1.70 -3.13
CA ILE A 16 3.28 -1.18 -1.95
C ILE A 16 4.51 -2.04 -1.64
N TRP A 17 4.36 -3.34 -1.75
CA TRP A 17 5.47 -4.25 -1.48
C TRP A 17 6.61 -4.08 -2.47
N GLU A 18 6.28 -3.66 -3.70
CA GLU A 18 7.26 -3.44 -4.76
C GLU A 18 7.95 -2.09 -4.68
N LEU A 19 7.49 -1.19 -3.82
CA LEU A 19 8.11 0.13 -3.71
C LEU A 19 9.50 -0.01 -3.07
N PRO A 20 10.56 0.43 -3.76
CA PRO A 20 11.92 0.15 -3.31
C PRO A 20 12.42 1.03 -2.16
N ASN A 21 11.82 2.18 -1.95
CA ASN A 21 12.31 3.13 -0.97
C ASN A 21 11.62 3.04 0.39
N LEU A 22 10.64 2.16 0.52
CA LEU A 22 10.00 1.92 1.80
C LEU A 22 10.71 0.80 2.52
N ASN A 23 10.87 0.93 3.84
CA ASN A 23 11.44 -0.15 4.60
C ASN A 23 10.36 -1.18 4.93
N ARG A 24 10.77 -2.29 5.51
CA ARG A 24 9.85 -3.39 5.80
C ARG A 24 8.73 -2.98 6.75
N LEU A 25 9.07 -2.19 7.76
CA LEU A 25 8.08 -1.76 8.74
C LEU A 25 7.01 -0.87 8.10
N GLN A 26 7.44 0.02 7.20
CA GLN A 26 6.50 0.89 6.51
C GLN A 26 5.58 0.10 5.60
N LYS A 27 6.14 -0.84 4.86
CA LYS A 27 5.33 -1.70 4.00
C LYS A 27 4.32 -2.50 4.81
N ALA A 28 4.76 -3.07 5.92
CA ALA A 28 3.88 -3.85 6.77
C ALA A 28 2.76 -2.99 7.35
N ALA A 29 3.06 -1.76 7.72
CA ALA A 29 2.05 -0.85 8.25
C ALA A 29 0.97 -0.55 7.22
N PHE A 30 1.39 -0.25 5.98
CA PHE A 30 0.42 0.01 4.92
C PHE A 30 -0.42 -1.22 4.60
N ILE A 31 0.22 -2.37 4.54
CA ILE A 31 -0.50 -3.61 4.22
C ILE A 31 -1.47 -3.97 5.34
N GLY A 32 -1.07 -3.75 6.58
CA GLY A 32 -1.95 -3.95 7.71
C GLY A 32 -3.18 -3.05 7.65
N SER A 33 -2.98 -1.78 7.29
CA SER A 33 -4.10 -0.85 7.13
C SER A 33 -5.02 -1.28 6.00
N LEU A 34 -4.44 -1.78 4.91
CA LEU A 34 -5.23 -2.30 3.79
C LEU A 34 -6.09 -3.48 4.21
N ALA A 35 -5.51 -4.38 4.98
CA ALA A 35 -6.25 -5.55 5.45
C ALA A 35 -7.39 -5.13 6.38
N ASP A 36 -7.16 -4.07 7.14
CA ASP A 36 -8.15 -3.57 8.08
C ASP A 36 -9.30 -2.86 7.37
N ASP A 37 -8.98 -2.10 6.32
CA ASP A 37 -9.99 -1.36 5.58
C ASP A 37 -9.66 -1.35 4.09
N PRO A 38 -10.05 -2.41 3.36
CA PRO A 38 -9.75 -2.51 1.93
C PRO A 38 -10.34 -1.37 1.09
N SER A 39 -11.38 -0.71 1.60
CA SER A 39 -11.98 0.39 0.85
C SER A 39 -11.06 1.60 0.74
N GLN A 40 -10.00 1.63 1.54
CA GLN A 40 -9.01 2.69 1.51
C GLN A 40 -7.82 2.37 0.62
N SER A 41 -7.93 1.34 -0.21
CA SER A 41 -6.81 0.89 -1.04
C SER A 41 -6.20 2.01 -1.86
N ALA A 42 -7.02 2.79 -2.54
CA ALA A 42 -6.51 3.87 -3.39
C ALA A 42 -5.80 4.93 -2.56
N ASN A 43 -6.38 5.29 -1.42
CA ASN A 43 -5.77 6.30 -0.56
C ASN A 43 -4.45 5.81 0.03
N LEU A 44 -4.44 4.58 0.51
CA LEU A 44 -3.23 4.02 1.12
C LEU A 44 -2.14 3.84 0.09
N LEU A 45 -2.50 3.42 -1.11
CA LEU A 45 -1.52 3.27 -2.17
C LEU A 45 -0.92 4.61 -2.56
N ALA A 46 -1.77 5.64 -2.65
CA ALA A 46 -1.28 6.98 -2.99
C ALA A 46 -0.33 7.49 -1.90
N GLU A 47 -0.65 7.27 -0.64
CA GLU A 47 0.21 7.69 0.45
C GLU A 47 1.53 6.92 0.45
N ALA A 48 1.46 5.63 0.18
CA ALA A 48 2.67 4.82 0.11
C ALA A 48 3.59 5.29 -1.01
N LYS A 49 3.03 5.60 -2.17
CA LYS A 49 3.81 6.11 -3.29
C LYS A 49 4.43 7.46 -2.97
N LYS A 50 3.67 8.30 -2.29
CA LYS A 50 4.15 9.61 -1.88
C LYS A 50 5.34 9.48 -0.93
N LEU A 51 5.22 8.60 0.04
CA LEU A 51 6.30 8.37 0.99
C LEU A 51 7.51 7.75 0.30
N ASN A 52 7.27 6.81 -0.61
CA ASN A 52 8.34 6.21 -1.39
C ASN A 52 9.11 7.26 -2.16
N ASP A 53 8.39 8.17 -2.79
CA ASP A 53 9.02 9.25 -3.56
C ASP A 53 9.81 10.19 -2.65
N ALA A 54 9.25 10.50 -1.48
CA ALA A 54 9.92 11.37 -0.52
C ALA A 54 11.21 10.75 0.02
N GLN A 55 11.27 9.44 0.07
CA GLN A 55 12.45 8.71 0.56
C GLN A 55 13.40 8.29 -0.56
N ALA A 56 13.07 8.62 -1.79
CA ALA A 56 13.92 8.24 -2.92
C ALA A 56 15.26 8.96 -2.83
N PRO A 57 16.37 8.28 -3.14
CA PRO A 57 17.67 8.92 -3.16
C PRO A 57 17.74 9.93 -4.29
N LYS A 58 18.48 10.98 -4.05
CA LYS A 58 18.65 12.02 -5.07
C LYS A 58 19.89 11.79 -5.89
#